data_d8809f1a3ba92fed7f0bb48e1170e5a2
#
_entry.id   d8809f1a3ba92fed7f0bb48e1170e5a2
#
_cell.length_a   1.000
_cell.length_b   1.000
_cell.length_c   1.000
_cell.angle_alpha   90.00
_cell.angle_beta   90.00
_cell.angle_gamma   90.00
#
_symmetry.space_group_name_H-M   'P 1'
#
loop_
_entity.id
_entity.type
_entity.pdbx_description
1 polymer ?
#
loop_
_entity_poly.entity_id
_entity_poly.type
_entity_poly.pdbx_seq_one_letter_code
_entity_poly.pdbx_strand_id
1 'polypeptide(L)'
;MESRPAMQGGFLFLVHLIDAFRLTSFSGPANLKGFVSAPKAEKIERRHRLHMTRVRLCFHDRCFDGTASAALFYRFYKEKFDSAAEFGFTGMTHRASQPWTPGLFDGDENAIVDFKYSNSPKVSWWFDHHQSAFLTPADAEQFRNNPGPHMFYEPDYKSCTKLIATVAKERFGFDTKPLEELIHWGDIIDGAQYPTPESAVELTEPATQLGLVIEAAPEDGLPARIIPELAYRPLAEMVKLPLVAKHLGPLLERHRKSIEILRQRAEAIDGVIFFDVSDLDLEGYNKFIPYLLHPECVYSVSVSSSAVRAKVSLGTNPWNQATADKNLASLAEKFGGGGHPRVSAISFDPADLPRARQVARDLAAQLRAK
;
A
#
# COMPACT_ATOMS: atom_id res chain seq x y z
N MET A 1 -44.30 -24.92 3.34
CA MET A 1 -43.98 -26.35 3.20
C MET A 1 -43.20 -26.42 1.93
N GLU A 2 -41.94 -26.67 1.89
CA GLU A 2 -40.90 -27.50 2.47
C GLU A 2 -39.58 -26.73 2.39
N SER A 3 -38.93 -26.58 3.39
CA SER A 3 -37.76 -27.13 4.09
C SER A 3 -36.46 -27.19 3.26
N ARG A 4 -35.52 -26.34 3.68
CA ARG A 4 -34.07 -26.44 3.36
C ARG A 4 -33.45 -27.67 4.04
N PRO A 5 -32.29 -28.12 3.57
CA PRO A 5 -31.27 -28.54 4.52
C PRO A 5 -30.00 -27.72 4.41
N ALA A 6 -29.46 -27.39 5.60
CA ALA A 6 -28.11 -26.92 5.85
C ALA A 6 -27.12 -28.08 5.66
N MET A 7 -25.96 -27.79 5.06
CA MET A 7 -24.81 -28.66 5.17
C MET A 7 -23.72 -27.97 6.00
N GLN A 8 -23.55 -28.49 7.20
CA GLN A 8 -22.35 -28.35 8.00
C GLN A 8 -21.28 -29.30 7.45
N GLY A 9 -20.10 -28.79 7.19
CA GLY A 9 -18.90 -29.58 6.88
C GLY A 9 -17.76 -29.11 7.77
N GLY A 10 -17.62 -29.75 8.95
CA GLY A 10 -16.47 -29.56 9.82
C GLY A 10 -15.20 -30.15 9.21
N PHE A 11 -14.10 -29.46 9.35
CA PHE A 11 -12.78 -30.01 9.08
C PHE A 11 -12.10 -30.39 10.40
N LEU A 12 -11.77 -31.67 10.45
CA LEU A 12 -11.13 -32.34 11.55
C LEU A 12 -9.61 -32.06 11.54
N PHE A 13 -9.10 -31.82 12.73
CA PHE A 13 -7.69 -31.80 13.09
C PHE A 13 -6.98 -33.11 12.77
N LEU A 14 -5.77 -33.03 12.25
CA LEU A 14 -4.79 -34.13 12.35
C LEU A 14 -3.52 -33.60 13.01
N VAL A 15 -3.40 -33.92 14.30
CA VAL A 15 -2.18 -33.86 15.12
C VAL A 15 -1.67 -35.29 15.20
N HIS A 16 -0.38 -35.53 14.92
CA HIS A 16 0.52 -36.63 15.33
C HIS A 16 1.77 -36.55 14.44
N LEU A 17 3.00 -36.71 14.82
CA LEU A 17 3.63 -37.42 15.96
C LEU A 17 5.03 -36.84 16.21
N ILE A 18 5.33 -36.57 17.46
CA ILE A 18 6.70 -36.49 17.97
C ILE A 18 7.02 -37.88 18.50
N ASP A 19 8.10 -38.47 18.05
CA ASP A 19 8.67 -39.60 18.78
C ASP A 19 10.18 -39.45 18.99
N ALA A 20 10.52 -39.78 20.22
CA ALA A 20 11.75 -39.61 20.90
C ALA A 20 12.82 -40.63 20.43
N PHE A 21 14.07 -40.18 20.38
CA PHE A 21 15.20 -41.08 20.41
C PHE A 21 15.83 -41.05 21.81
N ARG A 22 15.73 -42.23 22.47
CA ARG A 22 16.32 -42.56 23.75
C ARG A 22 17.84 -42.74 23.65
N LEU A 23 18.52 -42.13 24.62
CA LEU A 23 19.89 -42.46 25.02
C LEU A 23 20.04 -43.91 25.44
N THR A 24 21.05 -44.60 24.93
CA THR A 24 21.64 -45.77 25.57
C THR A 24 23.09 -45.49 25.92
N SER A 25 23.35 -45.58 27.19
CA SER A 25 24.65 -45.56 27.83
C SER A 25 25.42 -46.85 27.57
N PHE A 26 26.72 -46.72 27.24
CA PHE A 26 27.70 -47.82 27.41
C PHE A 26 28.87 -47.32 28.24
N SER A 27 29.05 -47.95 29.37
CA SER A 27 30.20 -47.84 30.29
C SER A 27 31.20 -48.93 29.97
N GLY A 28 32.50 -48.62 30.01
CA GLY A 28 33.57 -49.58 30.12
C GLY A 28 34.96 -48.96 29.84
N PRO A 29 35.96 -49.15 30.73
CA PRO A 29 37.23 -48.47 30.66
C PRO A 29 38.29 -49.29 29.91
N ALA A 30 39.12 -48.62 29.11
CA ALA A 30 40.41 -49.16 28.67
C ALA A 30 41.50 -48.08 28.66
N ASN A 31 42.45 -48.30 29.51
CA ASN A 31 43.76 -47.65 29.59
C ASN A 31 44.58 -47.88 28.31
N LEU A 32 45.19 -46.88 27.76
CA LEU A 32 46.50 -47.01 27.09
C LEU A 32 47.18 -45.64 26.98
N LYS A 33 48.35 -45.53 27.59
CA LYS A 33 49.31 -44.44 27.53
C LYS A 33 49.91 -44.36 26.12
N GLY A 34 49.90 -43.22 25.51
CA GLY A 34 50.66 -42.93 24.30
C GLY A 34 50.91 -41.43 24.23
N PHE A 35 52.09 -40.99 24.63
CA PHE A 35 52.58 -39.63 24.44
C PHE A 35 52.75 -39.37 22.94
N VAL A 36 51.95 -38.46 22.38
CA VAL A 36 52.23 -37.80 21.11
C VAL A 36 52.05 -36.30 21.33
N SER A 37 53.09 -35.56 21.04
CA SER A 37 53.18 -34.10 21.15
C SER A 37 52.05 -33.42 20.43
N ALA A 38 51.36 -32.51 21.13
CA ALA A 38 50.34 -31.65 20.54
C ALA A 38 50.95 -30.77 19.45
N PRO A 39 50.38 -30.72 18.24
CA PRO A 39 50.69 -29.66 17.30
C PRO A 39 50.16 -28.33 17.81
N LYS A 40 50.97 -27.29 17.67
CA LYS A 40 50.67 -25.90 18.00
C LYS A 40 49.27 -25.59 17.45
N ALA A 41 48.39 -25.19 18.34
CA ALA A 41 47.12 -24.61 18.00
C ALA A 41 47.39 -23.32 17.22
N GLU A 42 47.38 -23.39 15.91
CA GLU A 42 47.19 -22.26 15.02
C GLU A 42 45.80 -21.73 15.37
N LYS A 43 45.76 -20.56 16.00
CA LYS A 43 44.60 -19.71 16.11
C LYS A 43 44.12 -19.42 14.71
N ILE A 44 43.21 -20.23 14.21
CA ILE A 44 42.35 -19.86 13.07
C ILE A 44 41.41 -18.78 13.64
N GLU A 45 41.87 -17.53 13.61
CA GLU A 45 40.99 -16.39 13.64
C GLU A 45 40.12 -16.49 12.41
N ARG A 46 38.97 -17.19 12.54
CA ARG A 46 37.85 -16.98 11.63
C ARG A 46 37.48 -15.50 11.79
N ARG A 47 38.03 -14.65 10.95
CA ARG A 47 37.42 -13.37 10.59
C ARG A 47 36.06 -13.73 9.97
N HIS A 48 35.05 -13.88 10.80
CA HIS A 48 33.69 -13.63 10.37
C HIS A 48 33.70 -12.14 9.99
N ARG A 49 33.96 -11.82 8.72
CA ARG A 49 33.39 -10.63 8.13
C ARG A 49 31.89 -10.83 8.37
N LEU A 50 31.33 -10.08 9.31
CA LEU A 50 29.89 -9.90 9.42
C LEU A 50 29.46 -9.35 8.05
N HIS A 51 29.00 -10.21 7.18
CA HIS A 51 28.41 -9.79 5.92
C HIS A 51 27.06 -9.20 6.31
N MET A 52 26.98 -7.87 6.38
CA MET A 52 25.73 -7.18 6.63
C MET A 52 24.77 -7.48 5.46
N THR A 53 23.59 -8.00 5.78
CA THR A 53 22.58 -8.33 4.77
C THR A 53 22.13 -7.04 4.08
N ARG A 54 22.22 -6.99 2.76
CA ARG A 54 21.67 -5.89 1.98
C ARG A 54 20.24 -6.23 1.55
N VAL A 55 19.30 -5.44 1.99
CA VAL A 55 17.88 -5.61 1.64
C VAL A 55 17.47 -4.53 0.65
N ARG A 56 17.02 -4.92 -0.54
CA ARG A 56 16.33 -4.04 -1.47
C ARG A 56 14.84 -4.07 -1.16
N LEU A 57 14.28 -2.93 -0.75
CA LEU A 57 12.85 -2.79 -0.48
C LEU A 57 12.19 -1.90 -1.53
N CYS A 58 11.37 -2.53 -2.39
CA CYS A 58 10.50 -1.86 -3.35
C CYS A 58 9.14 -1.59 -2.70
N PHE A 59 8.62 -0.38 -2.83
CA PHE A 59 7.35 0.03 -2.21
C PHE A 59 6.55 0.95 -3.14
N HIS A 60 5.24 1.02 -2.97
CA HIS A 60 4.38 1.94 -3.71
C HIS A 60 4.75 3.38 -3.35
N ASP A 61 5.31 4.10 -4.32
CA ASP A 61 5.76 5.49 -4.14
C ASP A 61 4.59 6.46 -4.12
N ARG A 62 4.78 7.60 -3.45
CA ARG A 62 3.78 8.66 -3.32
C ARG A 62 2.41 8.17 -2.83
N CYS A 63 2.44 7.13 -1.99
CA CYS A 63 1.30 6.55 -1.31
C CYS A 63 1.61 6.47 0.18
N PHE A 64 0.64 6.87 1.03
CA PHE A 64 0.82 6.77 2.48
C PHE A 64 0.97 5.31 2.90
N ASP A 65 0.10 4.42 2.39
CA ASP A 65 0.16 2.99 2.75
C ASP A 65 1.45 2.33 2.28
N GLY A 66 1.91 2.61 1.06
CA GLY A 66 3.18 2.09 0.57
C GLY A 66 4.38 2.53 1.43
N THR A 67 4.40 3.81 1.86
CA THR A 67 5.46 4.35 2.72
C THR A 67 5.38 3.77 4.14
N ALA A 68 4.18 3.65 4.70
CA ALA A 68 3.93 3.06 6.02
C ALA A 68 4.24 1.55 6.04
N SER A 69 3.84 0.83 4.99
CA SER A 69 4.19 -0.58 4.76
C SER A 69 5.70 -0.79 4.74
N ALA A 70 6.42 0.07 4.03
CA ALA A 70 7.88 0.01 3.99
C ALA A 70 8.52 0.30 5.35
N ALA A 71 7.99 1.27 6.10
CA ALA A 71 8.49 1.60 7.45
C ALA A 71 8.25 0.45 8.45
N LEU A 72 7.06 -0.16 8.40
CA LEU A 72 6.74 -1.31 9.24
C LEU A 72 7.61 -2.51 8.88
N PHE A 73 7.74 -2.85 7.59
CA PHE A 73 8.60 -3.95 7.13
C PHE A 73 10.07 -3.72 7.51
N TYR A 74 10.59 -2.50 7.33
CA TYR A 74 11.96 -2.13 7.72
C TYR A 74 12.22 -2.41 9.19
N ARG A 75 11.36 -1.97 10.11
CA ARG A 75 11.48 -2.20 11.54
C ARG A 75 11.32 -3.68 11.89
N PHE A 76 10.29 -4.34 11.34
CA PHE A 76 10.05 -5.76 11.53
C PHE A 76 11.25 -6.61 11.13
N TYR A 77 11.86 -6.35 9.97
CA TYR A 77 13.01 -7.08 9.49
C TYR A 77 14.22 -6.88 10.42
N LYS A 78 14.50 -5.63 10.80
CA LYS A 78 15.62 -5.31 11.69
C LYS A 78 15.48 -5.91 13.08
N GLU A 79 14.29 -5.99 13.63
CA GLU A 79 14.06 -6.54 14.97
C GLU A 79 13.98 -8.07 14.99
N LYS A 80 13.58 -8.72 13.89
CA LYS A 80 13.34 -10.17 13.88
C LYS A 80 14.37 -10.98 13.13
N PHE A 81 15.10 -10.40 12.18
CA PHE A 81 16.02 -11.14 11.31
C PHE A 81 17.46 -10.64 11.41
N ASP A 82 17.72 -9.39 11.07
CA ASP A 82 19.08 -8.84 11.08
C ASP A 82 19.06 -7.34 11.45
N SER A 83 19.45 -7.02 12.70
CA SER A 83 19.50 -5.65 13.20
C SER A 83 20.54 -4.78 12.48
N ALA A 84 21.58 -5.41 11.88
CA ALA A 84 22.64 -4.74 11.14
C ALA A 84 22.32 -4.60 9.64
N ALA A 85 21.18 -5.14 9.15
CA ALA A 85 20.81 -5.09 7.74
C ALA A 85 20.83 -3.65 7.18
N GLU A 86 21.38 -3.51 5.98
CA GLU A 86 21.40 -2.25 5.23
C GLU A 86 20.28 -2.26 4.21
N PHE A 87 19.45 -1.20 4.20
CA PHE A 87 18.30 -1.09 3.31
C PHE A 87 18.55 -0.10 2.18
N GLY A 88 18.26 -0.55 0.95
CA GLY A 88 18.07 0.31 -0.21
C GLY A 88 16.58 0.39 -0.54
N PHE A 89 16.01 1.59 -0.55
CA PHE A 89 14.59 1.82 -0.82
C PHE A 89 14.39 2.23 -2.28
N THR A 90 13.39 1.65 -2.95
CA THR A 90 13.03 2.00 -4.33
C THR A 90 11.52 2.21 -4.42
N GLY A 91 11.13 3.47 -4.66
CA GLY A 91 9.74 3.82 -4.93
C GLY A 91 9.28 3.33 -6.29
N MET A 92 8.13 2.67 -6.32
CA MET A 92 7.51 2.10 -7.51
C MET A 92 6.26 2.87 -7.87
N THR A 93 6.05 3.15 -9.16
CA THR A 93 4.85 3.83 -9.65
C THR A 93 4.10 2.93 -10.63
N HIS A 94 2.76 2.97 -10.57
CA HIS A 94 1.93 2.24 -11.52
C HIS A 94 2.12 2.81 -12.94
N ARG A 95 2.54 1.95 -13.87
CA ARG A 95 2.70 2.24 -15.29
C ARG A 95 1.99 1.16 -16.11
N ALA A 96 1.64 1.50 -17.34
CA ALA A 96 1.06 0.53 -18.29
C ALA A 96 2.07 -0.56 -18.71
N SER A 97 3.38 -0.27 -18.64
CA SER A 97 4.45 -1.22 -18.96
C SER A 97 4.88 -2.03 -17.74
N GLN A 98 5.66 -3.09 -17.97
CA GLN A 98 6.31 -3.90 -16.94
C GLN A 98 7.12 -3.02 -15.97
N PRO A 99 6.80 -3.03 -14.65
CA PRO A 99 7.49 -2.19 -13.67
C PRO A 99 8.90 -2.73 -13.31
N TRP A 100 9.17 -4.02 -13.57
CA TRP A 100 10.39 -4.70 -13.17
C TRP A 100 11.49 -4.49 -14.18
N THR A 101 12.51 -3.71 -13.82
CA THR A 101 13.68 -3.45 -14.67
C THR A 101 14.83 -4.39 -14.33
N PRO A 102 15.68 -4.77 -15.33
CA PRO A 102 16.86 -5.56 -15.04
C PRO A 102 17.74 -4.89 -13.97
N GLY A 103 18.18 -5.67 -12.98
CA GLY A 103 19.04 -5.18 -11.88
C GLY A 103 18.32 -4.51 -10.72
N LEU A 104 17.00 -4.37 -10.76
CA LEU A 104 16.22 -3.79 -9.66
C LEU A 104 16.42 -4.58 -8.35
N PHE A 105 16.38 -5.89 -8.43
CA PHE A 105 16.56 -6.79 -7.28
C PHE A 105 18.05 -7.12 -7.10
N ASP A 106 18.79 -6.22 -6.48
CA ASP A 106 20.24 -6.25 -6.29
C ASP A 106 20.69 -6.46 -4.83
N GLY A 107 19.73 -6.64 -3.91
CA GLY A 107 19.99 -7.02 -2.53
C GLY A 107 20.36 -8.49 -2.38
N ASP A 108 20.91 -8.83 -1.23
CA ASP A 108 21.04 -10.22 -0.78
C ASP A 108 19.65 -10.79 -0.50
N GLU A 109 18.75 -9.93 0.02
CA GLU A 109 17.31 -10.13 0.04
C GLU A 109 16.58 -8.97 -0.66
N ASN A 110 15.44 -9.28 -1.27
CA ASN A 110 14.64 -8.30 -1.98
C ASN A 110 13.18 -8.43 -1.56
N ALA A 111 12.60 -7.31 -1.12
CA ALA A 111 11.22 -7.24 -0.66
C ALA A 111 10.41 -6.30 -1.55
N ILE A 112 9.14 -6.63 -1.71
CA ILE A 112 8.13 -5.77 -2.35
C ILE A 112 6.97 -5.62 -1.37
N VAL A 113 6.56 -4.39 -1.08
CA VAL A 113 5.41 -4.08 -0.23
C VAL A 113 4.46 -3.12 -0.92
N ASP A 114 3.17 -3.38 -0.78
CA ASP A 114 2.09 -2.55 -1.34
C ASP A 114 2.20 -2.34 -2.84
N PHE A 115 2.74 -3.31 -3.55
CA PHE A 115 2.92 -3.23 -4.99
C PHE A 115 2.83 -4.59 -5.67
N LYS A 116 2.65 -4.59 -6.98
CA LYS A 116 2.43 -5.75 -7.83
C LYS A 116 3.39 -6.91 -7.56
N TYR A 117 2.88 -8.12 -7.79
CA TYR A 117 3.66 -9.35 -7.73
C TYR A 117 4.79 -9.37 -8.79
N SER A 118 5.91 -9.94 -8.42
CA SER A 118 7.00 -10.29 -9.35
C SER A 118 7.34 -11.77 -9.24
N ASN A 119 7.39 -12.44 -10.37
CA ASN A 119 7.80 -13.83 -10.48
C ASN A 119 9.33 -14.05 -10.45
N SER A 120 10.09 -13.00 -10.16
CA SER A 120 11.55 -13.08 -10.07
C SER A 120 11.98 -13.99 -8.92
N PRO A 121 12.85 -14.99 -9.14
CA PRO A 121 13.35 -15.85 -8.07
C PRO A 121 14.23 -15.10 -7.05
N LYS A 122 14.57 -13.86 -7.31
CA LYS A 122 15.33 -13.01 -6.39
C LYS A 122 14.46 -12.32 -5.34
N VAL A 123 13.12 -12.31 -5.51
CA VAL A 123 12.21 -11.73 -4.52
C VAL A 123 12.06 -12.69 -3.36
N SER A 124 12.47 -12.23 -2.17
CA SER A 124 12.43 -13.00 -0.92
C SER A 124 11.13 -12.75 -0.14
N TRP A 125 10.59 -11.54 -0.23
CA TRP A 125 9.41 -11.09 0.51
C TRP A 125 8.46 -10.35 -0.40
N TRP A 126 7.16 -10.62 -0.27
CA TRP A 126 6.11 -9.87 -0.95
C TRP A 126 4.87 -9.74 -0.08
N PHE A 127 4.33 -8.51 -0.01
CA PHE A 127 3.06 -8.21 0.64
C PHE A 127 2.24 -7.30 -0.27
N ASP A 128 1.00 -7.69 -0.55
CA ASP A 128 0.07 -6.86 -1.32
C ASP A 128 -1.39 -7.21 -1.00
N HIS A 129 -2.26 -6.21 -1.13
CA HIS A 129 -3.70 -6.35 -0.94
C HIS A 129 -4.52 -5.88 -2.16
N HIS A 130 -3.87 -5.37 -3.20
CA HIS A 130 -4.55 -4.88 -4.38
C HIS A 130 -5.18 -6.01 -5.20
N GLN A 131 -6.46 -5.84 -5.64
CA GLN A 131 -7.10 -6.79 -6.57
C GLN A 131 -6.34 -6.92 -7.89
N SER A 132 -5.61 -5.87 -8.29
CA SER A 132 -4.77 -5.82 -9.50
C SER A 132 -3.31 -6.21 -9.25
N ALA A 133 -3.03 -6.99 -8.21
CA ALA A 133 -1.68 -7.38 -7.77
C ALA A 133 -0.89 -8.11 -8.86
N PHE A 134 -1.55 -8.90 -9.68
CA PHE A 134 -0.90 -9.71 -10.71
C PHE A 134 -0.93 -9.03 -12.08
N LEU A 135 0.22 -9.00 -12.76
CA LEU A 135 0.35 -8.40 -14.09
C LEU A 135 -0.30 -9.27 -15.18
N THR A 136 -0.23 -10.58 -14.99
CA THR A 136 -0.78 -11.57 -15.94
C THR A 136 -1.52 -12.68 -15.20
N PRO A 137 -2.45 -13.39 -15.87
CA PRO A 137 -3.07 -14.59 -15.30
C PRO A 137 -2.04 -15.67 -14.92
N ALA A 138 -0.93 -15.77 -15.67
CA ALA A 138 0.15 -16.72 -15.39
C ALA A 138 0.88 -16.41 -14.08
N ASP A 139 1.09 -15.15 -13.75
CA ASP A 139 1.66 -14.74 -12.45
C ASP A 139 0.74 -15.15 -11.29
N ALA A 140 -0.57 -14.94 -11.44
CA ALA A 140 -1.55 -15.35 -10.45
C ALA A 140 -1.61 -16.88 -10.27
N GLU A 141 -1.46 -17.64 -11.36
CA GLU A 141 -1.41 -19.09 -11.33
C GLU A 141 -0.12 -19.59 -10.66
N GLN A 142 1.02 -19.02 -11.01
CA GLN A 142 2.29 -19.33 -10.39
C GLN A 142 2.26 -19.10 -8.88
N PHE A 143 1.75 -17.95 -8.45
CA PHE A 143 1.59 -17.65 -7.03
C PHE A 143 0.70 -18.66 -6.32
N ARG A 144 -0.47 -19.04 -6.89
CA ARG A 144 -1.37 -20.03 -6.28
C ARG A 144 -0.75 -21.41 -6.17
N ASN A 145 0.03 -21.82 -7.17
CA ASN A 145 0.63 -23.16 -7.22
C ASN A 145 1.88 -23.29 -6.34
N ASN A 146 2.63 -22.22 -6.15
CA ASN A 146 3.87 -22.22 -5.38
C ASN A 146 4.14 -20.85 -4.75
N PRO A 147 3.34 -20.43 -3.77
CA PRO A 147 3.66 -19.25 -3.00
C PRO A 147 4.94 -19.49 -2.22
N GLY A 148 5.90 -18.60 -2.33
CA GLY A 148 7.11 -18.67 -1.48
C GLY A 148 6.75 -18.52 0.01
N PRO A 149 7.66 -18.86 0.91
CA PRO A 149 7.38 -18.88 2.35
C PRO A 149 7.07 -17.48 2.94
N HIS A 150 7.47 -16.42 2.26
CA HIS A 150 7.27 -15.04 2.70
C HIS A 150 6.49 -14.20 1.66
N MET A 151 5.58 -14.85 0.93
CA MET A 151 4.71 -14.21 -0.06
C MET A 151 3.29 -14.16 0.49
N PHE A 152 2.78 -12.96 0.76
CA PHE A 152 1.48 -12.75 1.42
C PHE A 152 0.59 -11.85 0.57
N TYR A 153 -0.54 -12.38 0.15
CA TYR A 153 -1.54 -11.68 -0.64
C TYR A 153 -2.92 -11.88 -0.05
N GLU A 154 -3.55 -10.78 0.38
CA GLU A 154 -4.86 -10.82 1.03
C GLU A 154 -5.70 -9.60 0.59
N PRO A 155 -6.52 -9.73 -0.46
CA PRO A 155 -7.26 -8.60 -1.05
C PRO A 155 -8.38 -8.05 -0.16
N ASP A 156 -8.72 -8.71 0.94
CA ASP A 156 -9.75 -8.25 1.88
C ASP A 156 -9.21 -7.25 2.92
N TYR A 157 -7.88 -7.12 3.05
CA TYR A 157 -7.29 -6.10 3.90
C TYR A 157 -7.50 -4.70 3.32
N LYS A 158 -7.69 -3.73 4.22
CA LYS A 158 -7.89 -2.33 3.83
C LYS A 158 -6.60 -1.60 3.52
N SER A 159 -5.48 -2.10 4.05
CA SER A 159 -4.15 -1.59 3.80
C SER A 159 -3.10 -2.71 3.83
N CYS A 160 -2.03 -2.56 3.07
CA CYS A 160 -0.88 -3.44 3.12
C CYS A 160 -0.14 -3.28 4.46
N THR A 161 -0.11 -2.09 5.04
CA THR A 161 0.43 -1.83 6.38
C THR A 161 -0.22 -2.75 7.42
N LYS A 162 -1.55 -2.89 7.42
CA LYS A 162 -2.27 -3.79 8.33
C LYS A 162 -1.97 -5.26 8.04
N LEU A 163 -1.90 -5.65 6.79
CA LEU A 163 -1.53 -7.00 6.39
C LEU A 163 -0.16 -7.38 6.93
N ILE A 164 0.87 -6.53 6.71
CA ILE A 164 2.23 -6.76 7.22
C ILE A 164 2.21 -6.86 8.74
N ALA A 165 1.52 -5.95 9.44
CA ALA A 165 1.42 -5.96 10.90
C ALA A 165 0.83 -7.28 11.43
N THR A 166 -0.24 -7.77 10.80
CA THR A 166 -0.89 -9.03 11.19
C THR A 166 0.05 -10.21 10.98
N VAL A 167 0.64 -10.33 9.80
CA VAL A 167 1.58 -11.42 9.48
C VAL A 167 2.82 -11.37 10.40
N ALA A 168 3.42 -10.20 10.59
CA ALA A 168 4.59 -10.02 11.44
C ALA A 168 4.31 -10.43 12.90
N LYS A 169 3.16 -10.05 13.42
CA LYS A 169 2.72 -10.42 14.77
C LYS A 169 2.44 -11.92 14.90
N GLU A 170 1.59 -12.47 14.02
CA GLU A 170 1.06 -13.82 14.17
C GLU A 170 2.08 -14.90 13.80
N ARG A 171 2.87 -14.69 12.75
CA ARG A 171 3.83 -15.69 12.26
C ARG A 171 5.24 -15.53 12.82
N PHE A 172 5.62 -14.31 13.20
CA PHE A 172 7.01 -14.03 13.62
C PHE A 172 7.11 -13.45 15.04
N GLY A 173 5.99 -13.26 15.75
CA GLY A 173 6.00 -12.75 17.13
C GLY A 173 6.59 -11.33 17.22
N PHE A 174 6.37 -10.49 16.20
CA PHE A 174 6.79 -9.10 16.22
C PHE A 174 5.82 -8.26 17.06
N ASP A 175 6.37 -7.40 17.93
CA ASP A 175 5.55 -6.47 18.71
C ASP A 175 5.13 -5.27 17.84
N THR A 176 3.86 -5.24 17.45
CA THR A 176 3.29 -4.17 16.62
C THR A 176 2.81 -2.96 17.43
N LYS A 177 2.78 -3.04 18.78
CA LYS A 177 2.26 -1.99 19.64
C LYS A 177 2.94 -0.62 19.43
N PRO A 178 4.26 -0.53 19.25
CA PRO A 178 4.91 0.75 18.97
C PRO A 178 4.55 1.41 17.64
N LEU A 179 3.89 0.66 16.72
CA LEU A 179 3.46 1.12 15.40
C LEU A 179 1.93 1.19 15.26
N GLU A 180 1.19 1.08 16.38
CA GLU A 180 -0.28 1.02 16.37
C GLU A 180 -0.90 2.26 15.71
N GLU A 181 -0.38 3.45 15.96
CA GLU A 181 -0.81 4.69 15.32
C GLU A 181 -0.63 4.64 13.80
N LEU A 182 0.55 4.20 13.33
CA LEU A 182 0.85 4.10 11.90
C LEU A 182 -0.06 3.07 11.20
N ILE A 183 -0.28 1.92 11.83
CA ILE A 183 -1.15 0.85 11.32
C ILE A 183 -2.60 1.33 11.24
N HIS A 184 -3.09 2.01 12.26
CA HIS A 184 -4.43 2.57 12.30
C HIS A 184 -4.68 3.56 11.16
N TRP A 185 -3.75 4.49 10.94
CA TRP A 185 -3.87 5.46 9.87
C TRP A 185 -3.65 4.88 8.48
N GLY A 186 -2.86 3.82 8.33
CA GLY A 186 -2.78 3.05 7.09
C GLY A 186 -4.16 2.56 6.66
N ASP A 187 -4.89 1.89 7.56
CA ASP A 187 -6.25 1.40 7.28
C ASP A 187 -7.25 2.52 6.97
N ILE A 188 -7.20 3.64 7.70
CA ILE A 188 -8.11 4.76 7.48
C ILE A 188 -7.87 5.42 6.12
N ILE A 189 -6.62 5.72 5.80
CA ILE A 189 -6.27 6.49 4.59
C ILE A 189 -6.49 5.66 3.34
N ASP A 190 -5.95 4.45 3.30
CA ASP A 190 -6.04 3.60 2.11
C ASP A 190 -7.45 3.03 1.91
N GLY A 191 -8.05 2.53 2.99
CA GLY A 191 -9.44 2.05 2.99
C GLY A 191 -10.50 3.13 2.87
N ALA A 192 -10.13 4.43 2.81
CA ALA A 192 -11.05 5.57 2.86
C ALA A 192 -12.05 5.48 4.02
N GLN A 193 -11.60 5.04 5.19
CA GLN A 193 -12.44 4.79 6.37
C GLN A 193 -12.51 5.99 7.32
N TYR A 194 -12.40 7.18 6.79
CA TYR A 194 -12.57 8.40 7.57
C TYR A 194 -14.00 8.46 8.16
N PRO A 195 -14.16 8.79 9.45
CA PRO A 195 -15.47 8.84 10.09
C PRO A 195 -16.39 9.89 9.47
N THR A 196 -15.86 11.03 9.02
CA THR A 196 -16.62 12.11 8.41
C THR A 196 -15.87 12.75 7.23
N PRO A 197 -16.57 13.47 6.32
CA PRO A 197 -15.90 14.25 5.26
C PRO A 197 -14.89 15.23 5.80
N GLU A 198 -15.19 15.91 6.92
CA GLU A 198 -14.30 16.86 7.58
C GLU A 198 -12.98 16.22 7.97
N SER A 199 -13.03 15.01 8.58
CA SER A 199 -11.82 14.29 8.99
C SER A 199 -10.92 13.91 7.81
N ALA A 200 -11.50 13.75 6.60
CA ALA A 200 -10.76 13.46 5.37
C ALA A 200 -10.19 14.70 4.68
N VAL A 201 -10.81 15.88 4.89
CA VAL A 201 -10.53 17.10 4.14
C VAL A 201 -9.81 18.17 4.95
N GLU A 202 -10.11 18.33 6.24
CA GLU A 202 -9.51 19.40 7.03
C GLU A 202 -8.02 19.21 7.33
N LEU A 203 -7.52 17.99 7.20
CA LEU A 203 -6.10 17.62 7.37
C LEU A 203 -5.55 18.10 8.73
N THR A 204 -6.34 17.93 9.79
CA THR A 204 -5.95 18.33 11.16
C THR A 204 -5.02 17.32 11.81
N GLU A 205 -5.11 16.05 11.41
CA GLU A 205 -4.32 14.96 11.98
C GLU A 205 -2.93 14.88 11.38
N PRO A 206 -1.89 14.58 12.19
CA PRO A 206 -0.53 14.42 11.68
C PRO A 206 -0.41 13.40 10.54
N ALA A 207 -1.21 12.32 10.57
CA ALA A 207 -1.23 11.31 9.52
C ALA A 207 -1.70 11.88 8.17
N THR A 208 -2.80 12.65 8.17
CA THR A 208 -3.35 13.25 6.94
C THR A 208 -2.43 14.34 6.39
N GLN A 209 -1.74 15.09 7.27
CA GLN A 209 -0.72 16.06 6.88
C GLN A 209 0.50 15.38 6.27
N LEU A 210 0.97 14.29 6.89
CA LEU A 210 2.10 13.50 6.35
C LEU A 210 1.71 12.87 5.02
N GLY A 211 0.49 12.33 4.89
CA GLY A 211 -0.06 11.79 3.64
C GLY A 211 -0.04 12.83 2.53
N LEU A 212 -0.52 14.06 2.80
CA LEU A 212 -0.46 15.16 1.84
C LEU A 212 0.98 15.43 1.36
N VAL A 213 1.96 15.40 2.26
CA VAL A 213 3.37 15.62 1.89
C VAL A 213 3.93 14.45 1.11
N ILE A 214 3.66 13.20 1.50
CA ILE A 214 4.08 11.99 0.78
C ILE A 214 3.57 12.00 -0.67
N GLU A 215 2.29 12.33 -0.86
CA GLU A 215 1.62 12.28 -2.17
C GLU A 215 2.01 13.47 -3.08
N ALA A 216 2.13 14.67 -2.53
CA ALA A 216 2.15 15.91 -3.30
C ALA A 216 3.47 16.69 -3.25
N ALA A 217 4.45 16.33 -2.42
CA ALA A 217 5.72 17.03 -2.39
C ALA A 217 6.45 16.89 -3.75
N PRO A 218 7.00 17.98 -4.30
CA PRO A 218 7.69 17.96 -5.59
C PRO A 218 9.05 17.23 -5.54
N GLU A 219 9.56 16.97 -4.34
CA GLU A 219 10.88 16.34 -4.14
C GLU A 219 10.83 14.85 -4.43
N ASP A 220 11.64 14.41 -5.40
CA ASP A 220 11.76 13.01 -5.74
C ASP A 220 12.46 12.21 -4.62
N GLY A 221 11.94 11.01 -4.37
CA GLY A 221 12.48 10.10 -3.37
C GLY A 221 12.26 10.53 -1.91
N LEU A 222 11.40 11.53 -1.66
CA LEU A 222 11.05 11.93 -0.29
C LEU A 222 10.52 10.74 0.55
N PRO A 223 9.57 9.92 0.06
CA PRO A 223 9.08 8.78 0.82
C PRO A 223 10.22 7.83 1.25
N ALA A 224 11.11 7.47 0.33
CA ALA A 224 12.26 6.60 0.64
C ALA A 224 13.16 7.16 1.77
N ARG A 225 13.30 8.47 1.84
CA ARG A 225 14.16 9.15 2.83
C ARG A 225 13.53 9.22 4.23
N ILE A 226 12.20 9.21 4.33
CA ILE A 226 11.49 9.28 5.61
C ILE A 226 11.19 7.92 6.21
N ILE A 227 11.23 6.83 5.44
CA ILE A 227 10.93 5.46 5.91
C ILE A 227 11.69 5.10 7.19
N PRO A 228 13.03 5.29 7.32
CA PRO A 228 13.75 4.91 8.54
C PRO A 228 13.30 5.69 9.78
N GLU A 229 12.94 6.96 9.63
CA GLU A 229 12.42 7.78 10.73
C GLU A 229 10.98 7.40 11.08
N LEU A 230 10.14 7.17 10.08
CA LEU A 230 8.73 6.78 10.25
C LEU A 230 8.58 5.44 10.99
N ALA A 231 9.55 4.54 10.84
CA ALA A 231 9.59 3.26 11.54
C ALA A 231 9.71 3.38 13.07
N TYR A 232 10.19 4.52 13.59
CA TYR A 232 10.50 4.67 15.02
C TYR A 232 9.92 5.93 15.66
N ARG A 233 9.37 6.88 14.88
CA ARG A 233 8.83 8.14 15.41
C ARG A 233 7.32 8.19 15.36
N PRO A 234 6.67 8.82 16.35
CA PRO A 234 5.25 9.17 16.26
C PRO A 234 4.97 10.09 15.06
N LEU A 235 3.79 9.99 14.47
CA LEU A 235 3.40 10.82 13.32
C LEU A 235 3.46 12.32 13.62
N ALA A 236 3.14 12.72 14.85
CA ALA A 236 3.24 14.12 15.30
C ALA A 236 4.69 14.68 15.30
N GLU A 237 5.70 13.82 15.37
CA GLU A 237 7.10 14.21 15.20
C GLU A 237 7.53 14.20 13.74
N MET A 238 6.99 13.28 12.96
CA MET A 238 7.29 13.18 11.52
C MET A 238 6.95 14.46 10.76
N VAL A 239 5.80 15.08 11.04
CA VAL A 239 5.39 16.33 10.38
C VAL A 239 6.28 17.52 10.75
N LYS A 240 7.03 17.44 11.85
CA LYS A 240 7.97 18.48 12.29
C LYS A 240 9.38 18.30 11.73
N LEU A 241 9.70 17.15 11.14
CA LEU A 241 11.01 16.95 10.52
C LEU A 241 11.24 18.01 9.44
N PRO A 242 12.42 18.66 9.40
CA PRO A 242 12.69 19.73 8.42
C PRO A 242 12.42 19.30 6.98
N LEU A 243 12.67 18.02 6.67
CA LEU A 243 12.43 17.40 5.36
C LEU A 243 10.94 17.38 4.99
N VAL A 244 10.05 17.21 5.96
CA VAL A 244 8.59 17.18 5.79
C VAL A 244 7.99 18.60 5.94
N ALA A 245 8.36 19.29 7.02
CA ALA A 245 7.79 20.58 7.40
C ALA A 245 7.96 21.66 6.32
N LYS A 246 9.08 21.67 5.58
CA LYS A 246 9.32 22.63 4.50
C LYS A 246 8.27 22.54 3.37
N HIS A 247 7.63 21.39 3.18
CA HIS A 247 6.60 21.18 2.16
C HIS A 247 5.18 21.39 2.70
N LEU A 248 4.96 21.16 3.99
CA LEU A 248 3.63 21.11 4.58
C LEU A 248 2.87 22.44 4.45
N GLY A 249 3.48 23.56 4.80
CA GLY A 249 2.84 24.88 4.73
C GLY A 249 2.32 25.22 3.33
N PRO A 250 3.18 25.21 2.29
CA PRO A 250 2.76 25.45 0.91
C PRO A 250 1.68 24.47 0.41
N LEU A 251 1.75 23.20 0.77
CA LEU A 251 0.77 22.20 0.36
C LEU A 251 -0.59 22.39 1.05
N LEU A 252 -0.62 22.73 2.33
CA LEU A 252 -1.86 23.09 3.03
C LEU A 252 -2.51 24.34 2.43
N GLU A 253 -1.73 25.32 2.02
CA GLU A 253 -2.26 26.52 1.34
C GLU A 253 -2.85 26.17 -0.03
N ARG A 254 -2.16 25.33 -0.82
CA ARG A 254 -2.69 24.79 -2.08
C ARG A 254 -3.99 24.02 -1.85
N HIS A 255 -4.04 23.22 -0.82
CA HIS A 255 -5.23 22.44 -0.45
C HIS A 255 -6.42 23.35 -0.10
N ARG A 256 -6.23 24.41 0.73
CA ARG A 256 -7.29 25.39 1.03
C ARG A 256 -7.80 26.07 -0.24
N LYS A 257 -6.91 26.46 -1.14
CA LYS A 257 -7.29 27.03 -2.44
C LYS A 257 -8.11 26.04 -3.27
N SER A 258 -7.75 24.74 -3.24
CA SER A 258 -8.53 23.71 -3.93
C SER A 258 -9.96 23.62 -3.39
N ILE A 259 -10.15 23.69 -2.07
CA ILE A 259 -11.49 23.70 -1.45
C ILE A 259 -12.30 24.90 -1.96
N GLU A 260 -11.70 26.09 -1.96
CA GLU A 260 -12.39 27.31 -2.40
C GLU A 260 -12.75 27.27 -3.89
N ILE A 261 -11.86 26.78 -4.75
CA ILE A 261 -12.12 26.60 -6.17
C ILE A 261 -13.28 25.61 -6.39
N LEU A 262 -13.27 24.47 -5.70
CA LEU A 262 -14.34 23.48 -5.85
C LEU A 262 -15.67 24.02 -5.29
N ARG A 263 -15.66 24.82 -4.22
CA ARG A 263 -16.87 25.48 -3.70
C ARG A 263 -17.54 26.38 -4.75
N GLN A 264 -16.74 27.03 -5.59
CA GLN A 264 -17.25 27.92 -6.63
C GLN A 264 -17.67 27.19 -7.92
N ARG A 265 -17.10 26.00 -8.18
CA ARG A 265 -17.26 25.29 -9.45
C ARG A 265 -18.12 24.04 -9.37
N ALA A 266 -18.28 23.47 -8.19
CA ALA A 266 -19.08 22.25 -8.02
C ALA A 266 -20.57 22.57 -8.06
N GLU A 267 -21.27 21.87 -8.92
CA GLU A 267 -22.73 21.92 -9.06
C GLU A 267 -23.32 20.59 -8.59
N ALA A 268 -24.26 20.62 -7.65
CA ALA A 268 -24.96 19.47 -7.15
C ALA A 268 -26.37 19.40 -7.77
N ILE A 269 -26.64 18.39 -8.58
CA ILE A 269 -27.93 18.19 -9.24
C ILE A 269 -28.33 16.72 -9.11
N ASP A 270 -29.51 16.45 -8.60
CA ASP A 270 -30.13 15.10 -8.50
C ASP A 270 -29.17 14.06 -7.89
N GLY A 271 -28.46 14.43 -6.80
CA GLY A 271 -27.55 13.53 -6.09
C GLY A 271 -26.19 13.32 -6.75
N VAL A 272 -25.88 14.08 -7.81
CA VAL A 272 -24.59 14.02 -8.52
C VAL A 272 -23.91 15.37 -8.47
N ILE A 273 -22.65 15.40 -8.00
CA ILE A 273 -21.78 16.56 -8.05
C ILE A 273 -21.02 16.55 -9.37
N PHE A 274 -21.06 17.66 -10.08
CA PHE A 274 -20.29 17.87 -11.32
C PHE A 274 -19.43 19.10 -11.21
N PHE A 275 -18.16 19.03 -11.63
CA PHE A 275 -17.28 20.19 -11.78
C PHE A 275 -16.21 19.98 -12.84
N ASP A 276 -15.81 21.06 -13.48
CA ASP A 276 -14.72 21.12 -14.45
C ASP A 276 -13.65 22.10 -13.97
N VAL A 277 -12.46 21.56 -13.73
CA VAL A 277 -11.26 22.31 -13.30
C VAL A 277 -10.12 22.14 -14.30
N SER A 278 -10.44 21.74 -15.53
CA SER A 278 -9.46 21.47 -16.57
C SER A 278 -8.78 22.72 -17.15
N ASP A 279 -9.28 23.89 -16.84
CA ASP A 279 -8.66 25.19 -17.14
C ASP A 279 -7.69 25.67 -16.05
N LEU A 280 -7.53 24.90 -14.98
CA LEU A 280 -6.70 25.20 -13.84
C LEU A 280 -5.63 24.11 -13.65
N ASP A 281 -4.46 24.47 -13.12
CA ASP A 281 -3.47 23.50 -12.67
C ASP A 281 -3.87 22.95 -11.29
N LEU A 282 -4.94 22.14 -11.30
CA LEU A 282 -5.55 21.57 -10.09
C LEU A 282 -5.63 20.05 -10.13
N GLU A 283 -4.73 19.37 -10.83
CA GLU A 283 -4.62 17.92 -10.75
C GLU A 283 -4.11 17.49 -9.35
N GLY A 284 -4.71 16.46 -8.76
CA GLY A 284 -4.30 15.94 -7.44
C GLY A 284 -4.93 16.65 -6.24
N TYR A 285 -6.04 17.34 -6.40
CA TYR A 285 -6.85 17.82 -5.26
C TYR A 285 -7.39 16.63 -4.44
N ASN A 286 -7.70 16.88 -3.16
CA ASN A 286 -8.28 15.84 -2.29
C ASN A 286 -9.67 15.43 -2.81
N LYS A 287 -9.80 14.16 -3.16
CA LYS A 287 -10.98 13.53 -3.77
C LYS A 287 -12.26 13.59 -2.92
N PHE A 288 -12.13 13.91 -1.64
CA PHE A 288 -13.26 13.99 -0.70
C PHE A 288 -13.84 15.40 -0.58
N ILE A 289 -13.18 16.42 -1.07
CA ILE A 289 -13.69 17.82 -1.04
C ILE A 289 -15.11 17.93 -1.60
N PRO A 290 -15.48 17.31 -2.73
CA PRO A 290 -16.85 17.40 -3.25
C PRO A 290 -17.90 16.94 -2.23
N TYR A 291 -17.62 15.92 -1.46
CA TYR A 291 -18.56 15.34 -0.48
C TYR A 291 -18.60 16.13 0.84
N LEU A 292 -17.54 16.88 1.18
CA LEU A 292 -17.60 17.89 2.24
C LEU A 292 -18.53 19.05 1.85
N LEU A 293 -18.49 19.47 0.59
CA LEU A 293 -19.29 20.59 0.09
C LEU A 293 -20.76 20.19 -0.14
N HIS A 294 -21.02 18.95 -0.54
CA HIS A 294 -22.32 18.40 -0.89
C HIS A 294 -22.53 17.01 -0.29
N PRO A 295 -22.68 16.92 1.05
CA PRO A 295 -22.79 15.62 1.73
C PRO A 295 -24.05 14.82 1.36
N GLU A 296 -25.09 15.47 0.86
CA GLU A 296 -26.33 14.88 0.38
C GLU A 296 -26.17 14.08 -0.92
N CYS A 297 -25.11 14.37 -1.71
CA CYS A 297 -24.88 13.74 -2.99
C CYS A 297 -24.25 12.33 -2.85
N VAL A 298 -24.57 11.46 -3.80
CA VAL A 298 -24.09 10.06 -3.85
C VAL A 298 -22.88 9.92 -4.77
N TYR A 299 -22.86 10.64 -5.87
CA TYR A 299 -21.80 10.54 -6.89
C TYR A 299 -21.11 11.87 -7.14
N SER A 300 -19.86 11.79 -7.60
CA SER A 300 -19.15 12.92 -8.19
C SER A 300 -18.59 12.57 -9.56
N VAL A 301 -18.64 13.53 -10.49
CA VAL A 301 -18.01 13.47 -11.80
C VAL A 301 -17.19 14.74 -11.98
N SER A 302 -15.93 14.61 -12.34
CA SER A 302 -15.07 15.77 -12.55
C SER A 302 -14.22 15.66 -13.79
N VAL A 303 -13.84 16.82 -14.34
CA VAL A 303 -12.85 16.96 -15.40
C VAL A 303 -11.65 17.74 -14.89
N SER A 304 -10.46 17.19 -15.08
CA SER A 304 -9.18 17.86 -14.84
C SER A 304 -8.27 17.71 -16.05
N SER A 305 -7.26 18.53 -16.16
CA SER A 305 -6.27 18.46 -17.24
C SER A 305 -4.87 18.77 -16.71
N SER A 306 -3.88 18.16 -17.34
CA SER A 306 -2.47 18.42 -17.14
C SER A 306 -1.73 18.36 -18.48
N ALA A 307 -0.42 18.62 -18.47
CA ALA A 307 0.40 18.53 -19.68
C ALA A 307 0.43 17.13 -20.32
N VAL A 308 0.06 16.09 -19.55
CA VAL A 308 0.18 14.68 -19.99
C VAL A 308 -1.16 14.00 -20.29
N ARG A 309 -2.28 14.57 -19.81
CA ARG A 309 -3.62 13.97 -20.04
C ARG A 309 -4.75 14.94 -19.72
N ALA A 310 -5.91 14.73 -20.34
CA ALA A 310 -7.22 15.14 -19.81
C ALA A 310 -7.85 13.96 -19.09
N LYS A 311 -8.44 14.17 -17.90
CA LYS A 311 -8.93 13.11 -17.03
C LYS A 311 -10.37 13.37 -16.63
N VAL A 312 -11.23 12.35 -16.79
CA VAL A 312 -12.56 12.28 -16.16
C VAL A 312 -12.45 11.37 -14.95
N SER A 313 -12.85 11.86 -13.78
CA SER A 313 -12.89 11.05 -12.56
C SER A 313 -14.32 10.86 -12.09
N LEU A 314 -14.64 9.65 -11.63
CA LEU A 314 -15.91 9.29 -11.03
C LEU A 314 -15.68 8.79 -9.62
N GLY A 315 -16.54 9.19 -8.68
CA GLY A 315 -16.44 8.77 -7.28
C GLY A 315 -17.82 8.54 -6.67
N THR A 316 -17.88 7.68 -5.66
CA THR A 316 -19.02 7.47 -4.79
C THR A 316 -18.73 8.10 -3.43
N ASN A 317 -19.69 8.79 -2.85
CA ASN A 317 -19.60 9.36 -1.52
C ASN A 317 -19.49 8.23 -0.47
N PRO A 318 -18.37 8.12 0.26
CA PRO A 318 -18.21 7.06 1.26
C PRO A 318 -19.22 7.13 2.42
N TRP A 319 -19.73 8.31 2.70
CA TRP A 319 -20.65 8.57 3.83
C TRP A 319 -22.13 8.53 3.43
N ASN A 320 -22.43 8.47 2.12
CA ASN A 320 -23.79 8.39 1.60
C ASN A 320 -23.91 7.30 0.53
N GLN A 321 -23.66 6.04 0.93
CA GLN A 321 -23.63 4.89 0.01
C GLN A 321 -24.97 4.14 -0.12
N ALA A 322 -25.94 4.43 0.72
CA ALA A 322 -27.16 3.63 0.83
C ALA A 322 -27.95 3.52 -0.50
N THR A 323 -27.84 4.53 -1.36
CA THR A 323 -28.49 4.59 -2.67
C THR A 323 -27.53 4.43 -3.85
N ALA A 324 -26.25 4.09 -3.60
CA ALA A 324 -25.25 3.92 -4.64
C ALA A 324 -25.39 2.54 -5.32
N ASP A 325 -26.06 2.51 -6.46
CA ASP A 325 -26.39 1.30 -7.23
C ASP A 325 -25.53 1.10 -8.49
N LYS A 326 -24.76 2.11 -8.92
CA LYS A 326 -23.98 2.08 -10.15
C LYS A 326 -22.55 1.57 -9.92
N ASN A 327 -22.08 0.71 -10.80
CA ASN A 327 -20.67 0.31 -10.89
C ASN A 327 -19.91 1.32 -11.75
N LEU A 328 -19.11 2.18 -11.12
CA LEU A 328 -18.38 3.25 -11.81
C LEU A 328 -17.26 2.71 -12.71
N ALA A 329 -16.64 1.58 -12.36
CA ALA A 329 -15.64 0.95 -13.23
C ALA A 329 -16.25 0.54 -14.56
N SER A 330 -17.41 -0.13 -14.54
CA SER A 330 -18.13 -0.55 -15.77
C SER A 330 -18.61 0.63 -16.61
N LEU A 331 -18.85 1.79 -16.01
CA LEU A 331 -19.14 3.01 -16.74
C LEU A 331 -17.89 3.56 -17.44
N ALA A 332 -16.76 3.60 -16.74
CA ALA A 332 -15.49 4.09 -17.27
C ALA A 332 -14.94 3.20 -18.38
N GLU A 333 -15.07 1.87 -18.25
CA GLU A 333 -14.61 0.88 -19.25
C GLU A 333 -15.21 1.10 -20.64
N LYS A 334 -16.44 1.61 -20.74
CA LYS A 334 -17.07 1.95 -22.02
C LYS A 334 -16.32 3.02 -22.82
N PHE A 335 -15.47 3.77 -22.14
CA PHE A 335 -14.66 4.86 -22.72
C PHE A 335 -13.15 4.58 -22.63
N GLY A 336 -12.75 3.31 -22.40
CA GLY A 336 -11.34 2.92 -22.28
C GLY A 336 -10.70 3.28 -20.95
N GLY A 337 -11.51 3.62 -19.94
CA GLY A 337 -11.07 3.84 -18.56
C GLY A 337 -11.11 2.57 -17.72
N GLY A 338 -11.04 2.73 -16.40
CA GLY A 338 -11.12 1.62 -15.46
C GLY A 338 -11.07 2.11 -14.02
N GLY A 339 -11.03 1.17 -13.10
CA GLY A 339 -10.97 1.46 -11.66
C GLY A 339 -11.70 0.42 -10.82
N HIS A 340 -12.28 0.88 -9.74
CA HIS A 340 -13.06 0.11 -8.79
C HIS A 340 -14.56 0.44 -8.93
N PRO A 341 -15.49 -0.43 -8.52
CA PRO A 341 -16.92 -0.14 -8.55
C PRO A 341 -17.34 1.20 -7.92
N ARG A 342 -16.57 1.69 -6.94
CA ARG A 342 -16.85 2.94 -6.21
C ARG A 342 -16.02 4.14 -6.67
N VAL A 343 -14.94 3.91 -7.41
CA VAL A 343 -14.02 4.97 -7.87
C VAL A 343 -13.42 4.55 -9.21
N SER A 344 -13.50 5.39 -10.22
CA SER A 344 -12.93 5.09 -11.54
C SER A 344 -12.46 6.35 -12.25
N ALA A 345 -11.68 6.17 -13.31
CA ALA A 345 -11.19 7.27 -14.11
C ALA A 345 -11.05 6.87 -15.59
N ILE A 346 -11.13 7.89 -16.45
CA ILE A 346 -10.89 7.77 -17.89
C ILE A 346 -9.81 8.79 -18.23
N SER A 347 -8.76 8.35 -18.91
CA SER A 347 -7.68 9.22 -19.39
C SER A 347 -7.79 9.42 -20.89
N PHE A 348 -7.71 10.67 -21.34
CA PHE A 348 -7.69 11.09 -22.73
C PHE A 348 -6.37 11.81 -23.02
N ASP A 349 -6.00 11.88 -24.29
CA ASP A 349 -4.93 12.79 -24.72
C ASP A 349 -5.31 14.24 -24.33
N PRO A 350 -4.36 15.10 -23.96
CA PRO A 350 -4.65 16.51 -23.66
C PRO A 350 -5.40 17.23 -24.77
N ALA A 351 -5.14 16.89 -26.04
CA ALA A 351 -5.85 17.45 -27.19
C ALA A 351 -7.32 17.06 -27.26
N ASP A 352 -7.71 15.94 -26.62
CA ASP A 352 -9.09 15.45 -26.58
C ASP A 352 -9.91 16.01 -25.39
N LEU A 353 -9.46 17.08 -24.75
CA LEU A 353 -10.19 17.72 -23.64
C LEU A 353 -11.68 18.03 -23.97
N PRO A 354 -12.05 18.49 -25.18
CA PRO A 354 -13.47 18.67 -25.52
C PRO A 354 -14.28 17.38 -25.42
N ARG A 355 -13.70 16.26 -25.85
CA ARG A 355 -14.32 14.91 -25.73
C ARG A 355 -14.42 14.46 -24.27
N ALA A 356 -13.37 14.67 -23.47
CA ALA A 356 -13.39 14.37 -22.03
C ALA A 356 -14.53 15.13 -21.33
N ARG A 357 -14.68 16.42 -21.62
CA ARG A 357 -15.80 17.26 -21.10
C ARG A 357 -17.17 16.75 -21.52
N GLN A 358 -17.33 16.28 -22.76
CA GLN A 358 -18.60 15.72 -23.21
C GLN A 358 -18.91 14.40 -22.50
N VAL A 359 -17.95 13.48 -22.44
CA VAL A 359 -18.08 12.19 -21.73
C VAL A 359 -18.43 12.42 -20.26
N ALA A 360 -17.80 13.38 -19.59
CA ALA A 360 -18.09 13.69 -18.19
C ALA A 360 -19.55 14.17 -18.00
N ARG A 361 -20.06 15.04 -18.91
CA ARG A 361 -21.47 15.48 -18.87
C ARG A 361 -22.44 14.32 -19.09
N ASP A 362 -22.15 13.45 -20.05
CA ASP A 362 -23.00 12.28 -20.37
C ASP A 362 -23.04 11.29 -19.19
N LEU A 363 -21.88 11.07 -18.54
CA LEU A 363 -21.80 10.22 -17.35
C LEU A 363 -22.53 10.84 -16.15
N ALA A 364 -22.41 12.16 -15.94
CA ALA A 364 -23.17 12.85 -14.90
C ALA A 364 -24.68 12.73 -15.14
N ALA A 365 -25.15 12.91 -16.38
CA ALA A 365 -26.56 12.71 -16.75
C ALA A 365 -27.02 11.26 -16.52
N GLN A 366 -26.20 10.29 -16.88
CA GLN A 366 -26.50 8.86 -16.67
C GLN A 366 -26.58 8.49 -15.17
N LEU A 367 -25.76 9.11 -14.31
CA LEU A 367 -25.75 8.88 -12.86
C LEU A 367 -26.96 9.53 -12.15
N ARG A 368 -27.52 10.62 -12.73
CA ARG A 368 -28.75 11.29 -12.25
C ARG A 368 -30.02 10.50 -12.58
N ALA A 369 -29.99 9.71 -13.64
CA ALA A 369 -31.13 8.89 -14.05
C ALA A 369 -31.41 7.80 -13.01
N LYS A 370 -32.66 7.78 -12.49
CA LYS A 370 -33.16 6.78 -11.53
C LYS A 370 -33.39 5.43 -12.21
#